data_721385df4a060d7812c4760d7011539a
#
_entry.id   721385df4a060d7812c4760d7011539a
#
_cell.length_a   1.000
_cell.length_b   1.000
_cell.length_c   1.000
_cell.angle_alpha   90.00
_cell.angle_beta   90.00
_cell.angle_gamma   90.00
#
_symmetry.space_group_name_H-M   'P 1'
#
loop_
_entity.id
_entity.type
_entity.pdbx_description
1 polymer ?
#
loop_
_entity_poly.entity_id
_entity_poly.type
_entity_poly.pdbx_seq_one_letter_code
_entity_poly.pdbx_strand_id
1 'polypeptide(L)'
;MQRLSLRLPRLSRPRQHEFSEPSQSLLGRAGTTTARGPHRFVWTAYRVSAPSRPSGHTHQRSRQTRHARCASSTSSSPTSSQTTPLHSSQEPATSVSSLLAADPSRRSYIFVSTTSDPYLNLSIEATLLARSAAHTAILFTYINRPCVVIGRNQNPWVEVDLARLRRQRREPGSSTADEAAGAAAAAAAAAGIQVGDVDLVRRRSGGGAVFHDAGNVNWSVISPSNDFTRDKHGEMVVRALRGLGVSAARVNARHDIVVASTPYPQGARKGGEVVDVTPRKVSGSAYKLTRGRALHHGTCLLASPHLAAISQYLRAPAKPYIRAQGVESVRSPVANVGVDQTAFVEAVRHEFGDMYCQDAEAAEDDETVVIEVGEEQLQDPEVKKGYEEMKTPQWTYLQTPRFKLSVPPEADDEDSISTPPQTTPTELPPSTRISLNVRHGMLENDSTISLPTSTGPATLALQPGHALHQIADWRPLLQLAARARGEPTIAAAAAPTAVSPADVDAVAAWLARMLPRAG
;
A
#
# COMPACT_ATOMS: atom_id res chain seq x y z
N MET A 1 -6.75 30.49 14.99
CA MET A 1 -7.00 29.08 15.30
C MET A 1 -8.05 29.02 16.40
N GLN A 2 -9.28 28.66 16.06
CA GLN A 2 -10.34 28.46 17.07
C GLN A 2 -10.18 27.02 17.60
N ARG A 3 -9.93 26.90 18.90
CA ARG A 3 -9.98 25.63 19.61
C ARG A 3 -11.46 25.31 19.87
N LEU A 4 -12.00 24.33 19.19
CA LEU A 4 -13.32 23.78 19.49
C LEU A 4 -13.15 22.71 20.58
N SER A 5 -13.49 23.09 21.80
CA SER A 5 -13.64 22.19 22.96
C SER A 5 -14.99 21.49 22.90
N LEU A 6 -15.02 20.23 22.55
CA LEU A 6 -16.21 19.38 22.59
C LEU A 6 -16.16 18.46 23.82
N ARG A 7 -16.95 18.74 24.83
CA ARG A 7 -17.22 17.81 25.96
C ARG A 7 -18.12 16.68 25.48
N LEU A 8 -17.65 15.44 25.58
CA LEU A 8 -18.47 14.26 25.32
C LEU A 8 -19.37 13.96 26.52
N PRO A 9 -20.69 13.74 26.34
CA PRO A 9 -21.55 13.29 27.41
C PRO A 9 -21.18 11.84 27.81
N ARG A 10 -21.02 11.60 29.12
CA ARG A 10 -20.87 10.24 29.67
C ARG A 10 -22.14 9.45 29.47
N LEU A 11 -22.12 8.42 28.64
CA LEU A 11 -23.17 7.41 28.58
C LEU A 11 -23.04 6.49 29.80
N SER A 12 -24.07 6.50 30.65
CA SER A 12 -24.20 5.63 31.83
C SER A 12 -24.28 4.15 31.39
N ARG A 13 -23.44 3.30 31.97
CA ARG A 13 -23.45 1.83 31.77
C ARG A 13 -24.76 1.23 32.29
N PRO A 14 -25.40 0.29 31.57
CA PRO A 14 -26.44 -0.55 32.15
C PRO A 14 -25.80 -1.56 33.13
N ARG A 15 -26.46 -1.71 34.31
CA ARG A 15 -26.08 -2.69 35.34
C ARG A 15 -26.18 -4.11 34.80
N GLN A 16 -25.13 -4.90 35.00
CA GLN A 16 -25.15 -6.34 34.78
C GLN A 16 -26.05 -7.01 35.81
N HIS A 17 -27.06 -7.75 35.34
CA HIS A 17 -27.80 -8.71 36.16
C HIS A 17 -27.05 -10.04 36.15
N GLU A 18 -26.64 -10.47 37.36
CA GLU A 18 -26.16 -11.83 37.62
C GLU A 18 -27.24 -12.84 37.33
N PHE A 19 -26.95 -13.82 36.50
CA PHE A 19 -27.72 -15.06 36.40
C PHE A 19 -26.84 -16.22 36.87
N SER A 20 -27.33 -16.86 37.96
CA SER A 20 -26.85 -18.06 38.60
C SER A 20 -27.04 -19.28 37.70
N GLU A 21 -26.01 -20.14 37.67
CA GLU A 21 -26.03 -21.47 37.06
C GLU A 21 -26.94 -22.43 37.88
N PRO A 22 -27.50 -23.46 37.24
CA PRO A 22 -27.78 -24.72 37.92
C PRO A 22 -26.94 -25.88 37.36
N SER A 23 -26.22 -26.51 38.27
CA SER A 23 -25.56 -27.81 38.10
C SER A 23 -26.55 -28.95 37.79
N GLN A 24 -26.22 -29.84 36.85
CA GLN A 24 -26.58 -31.26 37.00
C GLN A 24 -25.66 -32.16 36.16
N SER A 25 -25.11 -33.14 36.89
CA SER A 25 -24.38 -34.33 36.50
C SER A 25 -25.24 -35.32 35.72
N LEU A 26 -24.64 -36.10 34.79
CA LEU A 26 -24.77 -37.56 34.75
C LEU A 26 -23.82 -38.23 33.73
N LEU A 27 -23.23 -39.27 34.22
CA LEU A 27 -22.36 -40.33 33.66
C LEU A 27 -22.81 -40.99 32.33
N GLY A 28 -21.79 -41.41 31.51
CA GLY A 28 -22.03 -42.49 30.57
C GLY A 28 -20.92 -42.78 29.54
N ARG A 29 -19.95 -43.66 29.89
CA ARG A 29 -19.23 -44.69 29.10
C ARG A 29 -18.51 -44.34 27.78
N ALA A 30 -17.21 -44.44 27.85
CA ALA A 30 -16.21 -45.27 27.13
C ALA A 30 -16.39 -45.58 25.64
N GLY A 31 -15.43 -45.08 24.84
CA GLY A 31 -15.10 -45.55 23.51
C GLY A 31 -13.67 -45.09 23.16
N THR A 32 -12.75 -46.05 23.20
CA THR A 32 -11.33 -45.91 22.87
C THR A 32 -11.13 -45.67 21.37
N THR A 33 -10.42 -44.63 20.98
CA THR A 33 -9.67 -44.62 19.72
C THR A 33 -8.46 -43.65 19.82
N THR A 34 -7.37 -44.20 19.43
CA THR A 34 -5.97 -43.81 19.40
C THR A 34 -5.67 -42.34 19.08
N ALA A 35 -4.87 -41.74 19.96
CA ALA A 35 -4.23 -40.43 19.81
C ALA A 35 -3.14 -40.47 18.73
N ARG A 36 -3.22 -39.55 17.76
CA ARG A 36 -2.07 -39.08 17.00
C ARG A 36 -1.69 -37.67 17.53
N GLY A 37 -0.44 -37.56 17.98
CA GLY A 37 0.12 -36.37 18.60
C GLY A 37 0.29 -35.19 17.64
N PRO A 38 0.48 -33.96 18.19
CA PRO A 38 0.60 -32.74 17.40
C PRO A 38 1.98 -32.66 16.76
N HIS A 39 2.01 -32.43 15.45
CA HIS A 39 3.23 -32.04 14.73
C HIS A 39 3.68 -30.66 15.18
N ARG A 40 4.84 -30.61 15.82
CA ARG A 40 5.59 -29.39 16.10
C ARG A 40 6.15 -28.86 14.78
N PHE A 41 5.65 -27.72 14.32
CA PHE A 41 6.34 -26.92 13.30
C PHE A 41 7.50 -26.19 13.96
N VAL A 42 8.72 -26.56 13.56
CA VAL A 42 9.95 -25.89 13.93
C VAL A 42 10.14 -24.70 12.98
N TRP A 43 10.07 -23.49 13.52
CA TRP A 43 10.45 -22.29 12.79
C TRP A 43 11.96 -22.14 12.77
N THR A 44 12.57 -22.35 11.60
CA THR A 44 13.99 -22.04 11.38
C THR A 44 14.12 -20.54 11.15
N ALA A 45 14.69 -19.83 12.13
CA ALA A 45 15.04 -18.44 12.00
C ALA A 45 16.30 -18.32 11.11
N TYR A 46 16.16 -17.75 9.92
CA TYR A 46 17.29 -17.33 9.11
C TYR A 46 17.92 -16.08 9.72
N ARG A 47 19.08 -16.28 10.32
CA ARG A 47 19.98 -15.21 10.76
C ARG A 47 20.75 -14.73 9.52
N VAL A 48 20.47 -13.51 9.04
CA VAL A 48 21.29 -12.84 8.03
C VAL A 48 22.58 -12.40 8.69
N SER A 49 23.69 -13.08 8.37
CA SER A 49 25.04 -12.70 8.78
C SER A 49 25.49 -11.47 7.99
N ALA A 50 25.95 -10.45 8.69
CA ALA A 50 26.61 -9.29 8.10
C ALA A 50 28.00 -9.70 7.57
N PRO A 51 28.49 -9.12 6.46
CA PRO A 51 29.82 -9.42 5.96
C PRO A 51 30.90 -8.80 6.86
N SER A 52 31.86 -9.64 7.28
CA SER A 52 33.05 -9.29 8.00
C SER A 52 33.98 -8.39 7.17
N ARG A 53 34.44 -7.31 7.78
CA ARG A 53 35.53 -6.46 7.27
C ARG A 53 36.88 -7.19 7.37
N PRO A 54 37.78 -7.04 6.39
CA PRO A 54 39.14 -7.57 6.50
C PRO A 54 39.98 -6.69 7.42
N SER A 55 40.69 -7.34 8.34
CA SER A 55 41.75 -6.79 9.17
C SER A 55 43.01 -6.52 8.32
N GLY A 56 43.52 -5.31 8.35
CA GLY A 56 44.76 -4.90 7.70
C GLY A 56 45.62 -4.06 8.63
N HIS A 57 46.68 -4.69 9.09
CA HIS A 57 48.01 -4.23 9.49
C HIS A 57 48.24 -2.84 10.11
N THR A 58 48.68 -2.92 11.35
CA THR A 58 49.47 -1.95 12.15
C THR A 58 50.70 -1.43 11.41
N HIS A 59 50.87 -0.10 11.39
CA HIS A 59 52.19 0.55 11.35
C HIS A 59 52.20 1.72 12.37
N GLN A 60 53.04 1.49 13.34
CA GLN A 60 53.49 2.44 14.36
C GLN A 60 54.48 3.44 13.73
N ARG A 61 54.30 4.74 13.90
CA ARG A 61 55.42 5.72 13.98
C ARG A 61 55.01 7.01 14.72
N SER A 62 55.57 7.10 15.85
CA SER A 62 56.38 8.16 16.52
C SER A 62 55.83 9.61 16.54
N ARG A 63 55.71 10.02 17.81
CA ARG A 63 55.64 11.39 18.33
C ARG A 63 56.71 12.32 17.75
N GLN A 64 56.33 13.55 17.45
CA GLN A 64 57.20 14.69 17.70
C GLN A 64 56.36 15.90 18.09
N THR A 65 56.58 16.29 19.32
CA THR A 65 56.25 17.57 19.97
C THR A 65 57.14 18.68 19.41
N ARG A 66 56.58 19.81 19.05
CA ARG A 66 57.32 21.10 19.05
C ARG A 66 56.44 22.22 19.58
N HIS A 67 56.88 22.72 20.73
CA HIS A 67 56.55 24.04 21.28
C HIS A 67 57.16 25.17 20.42
N ALA A 68 56.43 26.26 20.23
CA ALA A 68 57.06 27.59 20.06
C ALA A 68 56.06 28.70 20.41
N ARG A 69 56.51 29.54 21.15
CA ARG A 69 56.20 30.65 22.01
C ARG A 69 55.60 31.85 21.29
N CYS A 70 54.92 32.64 22.16
CA CYS A 70 54.45 34.02 22.01
C CYS A 70 55.41 35.00 21.32
N ALA A 71 54.84 35.95 20.57
CA ALA A 71 55.27 37.33 20.56
C ALA A 71 54.07 38.24 20.33
N SER A 72 53.92 39.17 21.25
CA SER A 72 52.99 40.30 21.29
C SER A 72 53.36 41.42 20.33
N SER A 73 52.41 42.06 19.67
CA SER A 73 52.50 43.51 19.36
C SER A 73 51.12 44.10 19.12
N THR A 74 50.90 45.18 19.80
CA THR A 74 49.76 46.11 19.85
C THR A 74 49.59 46.91 18.57
N SER A 75 48.32 47.19 18.11
CA SER A 75 47.82 48.52 17.83
C SER A 75 46.37 48.56 17.30
N SER A 76 45.52 49.28 18.01
CA SER A 76 44.41 50.20 17.64
C SER A 76 43.41 49.86 16.53
N SER A 77 42.17 49.52 16.93
CA SER A 77 40.80 50.08 16.71
C SER A 77 40.40 50.70 15.35
N PRO A 78 39.08 50.84 15.08
CA PRO A 78 37.94 49.91 15.14
C PRO A 78 37.23 49.79 13.77
N THR A 79 36.67 48.66 13.46
CA THR A 79 35.73 48.60 12.35
C THR A 79 34.59 47.66 12.72
N SER A 80 33.40 48.17 12.54
CA SER A 80 32.08 47.65 12.74
C SER A 80 31.94 46.13 12.50
N SER A 81 31.59 45.42 13.55
CA SER A 81 31.07 44.05 13.50
C SER A 81 29.64 44.06 12.92
N GLN A 82 29.52 43.75 11.65
CA GLN A 82 28.27 43.26 11.11
C GLN A 82 28.11 41.80 11.60
N THR A 83 27.38 41.62 12.68
CA THR A 83 26.77 40.34 13.05
C THR A 83 25.76 39.98 11.98
N THR A 84 26.12 39.06 11.12
CA THR A 84 25.16 38.32 10.30
C THR A 84 24.23 37.59 11.26
N PRO A 85 22.91 37.79 11.22
CA PRO A 85 21.99 36.95 11.99
C PRO A 85 22.07 35.53 11.45
N LEU A 86 22.46 34.60 12.28
CA LEU A 86 22.10 33.18 12.09
C LEU A 86 20.59 33.16 11.94
N HIS A 87 20.10 32.98 10.72
CA HIS A 87 18.73 32.60 10.48
C HIS A 87 18.50 31.25 11.16
N SER A 88 18.06 31.29 12.43
CA SER A 88 17.27 30.19 12.97
C SER A 88 16.00 30.15 12.13
N SER A 89 15.92 29.22 11.20
CA SER A 89 14.69 28.91 10.50
C SER A 89 13.71 28.41 11.57
N GLN A 90 12.91 29.32 12.13
CA GLN A 90 11.77 28.96 12.98
C GLN A 90 10.87 28.07 12.14
N GLU A 91 10.65 26.83 12.60
CA GLU A 91 9.66 25.97 11.97
C GLU A 91 8.29 26.66 11.99
N PRO A 92 7.49 26.53 10.92
CA PRO A 92 6.13 27.10 10.88
C PRO A 92 5.33 26.61 12.08
N ALA A 93 4.55 27.49 12.70
CA ALA A 93 3.69 27.14 13.84
C ALA A 93 2.68 26.01 13.52
N THR A 94 2.41 25.79 12.23
CA THR A 94 1.55 24.72 11.68
C THR A 94 2.31 23.43 11.36
N SER A 95 3.64 23.36 11.61
CA SER A 95 4.38 22.13 11.33
C SER A 95 3.91 20.99 12.25
N VAL A 96 3.99 19.75 11.75
CA VAL A 96 3.68 18.55 12.54
C VAL A 96 4.56 18.52 13.81
N SER A 97 5.83 18.88 13.69
CA SER A 97 6.75 18.95 14.83
C SER A 97 6.29 19.97 15.87
N SER A 98 5.86 21.16 15.44
CA SER A 98 5.35 22.21 16.34
C SER A 98 4.05 21.79 17.03
N LEU A 99 3.15 21.12 16.30
CA LEU A 99 1.89 20.60 16.87
C LEU A 99 2.15 19.52 17.94
N LEU A 100 3.12 18.62 17.72
CA LEU A 100 3.52 17.60 18.69
C LEU A 100 4.31 18.17 19.87
N ALA A 101 5.06 19.26 19.66
CA ALA A 101 5.85 19.92 20.70
C ALA A 101 5.04 20.90 21.56
N ALA A 102 3.82 21.24 21.16
CA ALA A 102 2.96 22.19 21.89
C ALA A 102 2.68 21.76 23.33
N ASP A 103 2.66 20.45 23.59
CA ASP A 103 2.54 19.87 24.92
C ASP A 103 3.44 18.61 25.03
N PRO A 104 4.69 18.74 25.50
CA PRO A 104 5.63 17.61 25.60
C PRO A 104 5.21 16.55 26.63
N SER A 105 4.32 16.89 27.58
CA SER A 105 3.82 15.97 28.59
C SER A 105 2.70 15.07 28.08
N ARG A 106 2.04 15.47 27.00
CA ARG A 106 0.88 14.78 26.43
C ARG A 106 1.25 13.40 25.90
N ARG A 107 0.49 12.40 26.34
CA ARG A 107 0.71 11.00 25.96
C ARG A 107 -0.11 10.56 24.75
N SER A 108 -1.20 11.26 24.44
CA SER A 108 -2.10 10.92 23.33
C SER A 108 -2.51 12.14 22.51
N TYR A 109 -2.62 11.94 21.19
CA TYR A 109 -3.06 12.95 20.23
C TYR A 109 -4.09 12.35 19.28
N ILE A 110 -5.09 13.15 18.91
CA ILE A 110 -6.04 12.80 17.84
C ILE A 110 -5.90 13.83 16.72
N PHE A 111 -5.54 13.36 15.54
CA PHE A 111 -5.48 14.16 14.32
C PHE A 111 -6.62 13.78 13.39
N VAL A 112 -7.25 14.77 12.77
CA VAL A 112 -8.30 14.59 11.78
C VAL A 112 -7.91 15.38 10.53
N SER A 113 -7.90 14.72 9.37
CA SER A 113 -7.60 15.40 8.12
C SER A 113 -8.81 16.14 7.58
N THR A 114 -8.58 17.37 7.11
CA THR A 114 -9.53 18.21 6.39
C THR A 114 -9.35 18.11 4.86
N THR A 115 -8.30 17.41 4.37
CA THR A 115 -8.03 17.24 2.94
C THR A 115 -8.38 15.85 2.46
N SER A 116 -8.79 15.74 1.20
CA SER A 116 -8.98 14.45 0.51
C SER A 116 -7.79 14.04 -0.36
N ASP A 117 -6.67 14.76 -0.31
CA ASP A 117 -5.48 14.42 -1.09
C ASP A 117 -4.73 13.22 -0.51
N PRO A 118 -4.68 12.05 -1.19
CA PRO A 118 -4.05 10.85 -0.66
C PRO A 118 -2.54 10.99 -0.45
N TYR A 119 -1.86 11.80 -1.27
CA TYR A 119 -0.43 12.04 -1.13
C TYR A 119 -0.13 12.87 0.11
N LEU A 120 -0.96 13.88 0.38
CA LEU A 120 -0.82 14.74 1.55
C LEU A 120 -1.13 13.97 2.83
N ASN A 121 -2.25 13.25 2.88
CA ASN A 121 -2.63 12.43 4.04
C ASN A 121 -1.55 11.40 4.40
N LEU A 122 -1.01 10.68 3.42
CA LEU A 122 0.05 9.71 3.64
C LEU A 122 1.40 10.35 3.98
N SER A 123 1.64 11.60 3.55
CA SER A 123 2.83 12.36 3.96
C SER A 123 2.73 12.83 5.40
N ILE A 124 1.58 13.37 5.81
CA ILE A 124 1.30 13.72 7.22
C ILE A 124 1.46 12.48 8.11
N GLU A 125 0.84 11.34 7.75
CA GLU A 125 0.97 10.08 8.48
C GLU A 125 2.43 9.66 8.67
N ALA A 126 3.24 9.75 7.61
CA ALA A 126 4.65 9.39 7.67
C ALA A 126 5.46 10.34 8.56
N THR A 127 5.14 11.63 8.56
CA THR A 127 5.79 12.64 9.39
C THR A 127 5.38 12.48 10.86
N LEU A 128 4.10 12.21 11.15
CA LEU A 128 3.63 11.87 12.50
C LEU A 128 4.40 10.65 13.06
N LEU A 129 4.59 9.59 12.26
CA LEU A 129 5.38 8.43 12.66
C LEU A 129 6.85 8.79 12.94
N ALA A 130 7.44 9.66 12.14
CA ALA A 130 8.85 10.03 12.24
C ALA A 130 9.14 10.97 13.42
N ARG A 131 8.20 11.87 13.73
CA ARG A 131 8.39 12.98 14.68
C ARG A 131 7.77 12.76 16.05
N SER A 132 6.84 11.80 16.19
CA SER A 132 6.21 11.55 17.49
C SER A 132 7.21 10.99 18.51
N ALA A 133 7.08 11.45 19.77
CA ALA A 133 7.90 10.98 20.87
C ALA A 133 7.66 9.47 21.14
N ALA A 134 8.67 8.81 21.71
CA ALA A 134 8.65 7.35 21.90
C ALA A 134 7.48 6.85 22.75
N HIS A 135 6.98 7.67 23.67
CA HIS A 135 5.91 7.33 24.61
C HIS A 135 4.50 7.74 24.15
N THR A 136 4.36 8.47 23.03
CA THR A 136 3.07 8.98 22.61
C THR A 136 2.27 7.95 21.80
N ALA A 137 0.93 8.00 21.93
CA ALA A 137 0.00 7.34 21.03
C ALA A 137 -0.71 8.40 20.17
N ILE A 138 -0.90 8.12 18.89
CA ILE A 138 -1.56 9.05 17.96
C ILE A 138 -2.63 8.29 17.19
N LEU A 139 -3.85 8.81 17.18
CA LEU A 139 -4.88 8.44 16.22
C LEU A 139 -4.89 9.49 15.09
N PHE A 140 -4.86 9.05 13.85
CA PHE A 140 -5.05 9.90 12.69
C PHE A 140 -6.14 9.32 11.79
N THR A 141 -7.17 10.09 11.50
CA THR A 141 -8.28 9.70 10.61
C THR A 141 -8.35 10.59 9.40
N TYR A 142 -8.59 9.99 8.23
CA TYR A 142 -8.67 10.72 6.98
C TYR A 142 -9.51 10.00 5.92
N ILE A 143 -10.04 10.77 4.96
CA ILE A 143 -10.79 10.29 3.80
C ILE A 143 -10.04 10.75 2.56
N ASN A 144 -9.84 9.86 1.60
CA ASN A 144 -9.17 10.20 0.35
C ASN A 144 -10.17 10.30 -0.81
N ARG A 145 -9.87 11.17 -1.77
CA ARG A 145 -10.50 11.09 -3.10
C ARG A 145 -10.19 9.75 -3.75
N PRO A 146 -10.92 9.36 -4.83
CA PRO A 146 -10.71 8.06 -5.46
C PRO A 146 -9.24 7.79 -5.80
N CYS A 147 -8.69 6.71 -5.23
CA CYS A 147 -7.31 6.28 -5.49
C CYS A 147 -7.10 4.80 -5.21
N VAL A 148 -6.15 4.21 -5.94
CA VAL A 148 -5.56 2.90 -5.59
C VAL A 148 -4.29 3.15 -4.80
N VAL A 149 -4.21 2.60 -3.58
CA VAL A 149 -3.02 2.70 -2.74
C VAL A 149 -2.33 1.34 -2.68
N ILE A 150 -1.12 1.26 -3.24
CA ILE A 150 -0.28 0.05 -3.20
C ILE A 150 0.71 0.12 -2.04
N GLY A 151 1.09 -1.04 -1.51
CA GLY A 151 2.11 -1.16 -0.47
C GLY A 151 3.51 -0.86 -0.98
N ARG A 152 4.43 -0.56 -0.06
CA ARG A 152 5.83 -0.18 -0.36
C ARG A 152 6.55 -1.17 -1.28
N ASN A 153 6.33 -2.46 -1.08
CA ASN A 153 7.02 -3.55 -1.77
C ASN A 153 6.09 -4.31 -2.73
N GLN A 154 5.09 -3.64 -3.30
CA GLN A 154 4.20 -4.22 -4.30
C GLN A 154 4.62 -3.87 -5.72
N ASN A 155 4.23 -4.73 -6.66
CA ASN A 155 4.42 -4.55 -8.09
C ASN A 155 3.13 -3.97 -8.70
N PRO A 156 3.13 -2.72 -9.21
CA PRO A 156 1.92 -2.12 -9.77
C PRO A 156 1.38 -2.88 -11.01
N TRP A 157 2.25 -3.53 -11.80
CA TRP A 157 1.84 -4.34 -12.96
C TRP A 157 1.24 -5.69 -12.59
N VAL A 158 1.31 -6.10 -11.31
CA VAL A 158 0.65 -7.29 -10.75
C VAL A 158 -0.66 -6.92 -10.05
N GLU A 159 -0.66 -5.78 -9.37
CA GLU A 159 -1.72 -5.40 -8.46
C GLU A 159 -2.84 -4.58 -9.11
N VAL A 160 -2.53 -3.79 -10.16
CA VAL A 160 -3.39 -2.71 -10.63
C VAL A 160 -3.60 -2.79 -12.14
N ASP A 161 -4.85 -2.64 -12.60
CA ASP A 161 -5.13 -2.37 -14.02
C ASP A 161 -4.73 -0.93 -14.36
N LEU A 162 -3.45 -0.75 -14.69
CA LEU A 162 -2.89 0.55 -15.05
C LEU A 162 -3.49 1.13 -16.33
N ALA A 163 -3.94 0.27 -17.26
CA ALA A 163 -4.59 0.72 -18.48
C ALA A 163 -5.96 1.34 -18.17
N ARG A 164 -6.69 0.79 -17.22
CA ARG A 164 -7.97 1.36 -16.74
C ARG A 164 -7.75 2.73 -16.08
N LEU A 165 -6.78 2.86 -15.19
CA LEU A 165 -6.44 4.14 -14.55
C LEU A 165 -6.12 5.23 -15.59
N ARG A 166 -5.38 4.86 -16.63
CA ARG A 166 -5.01 5.78 -17.72
C ARG A 166 -6.19 6.21 -18.58
N ARG A 167 -7.13 5.31 -18.90
CA ARG A 167 -8.30 5.63 -19.73
C ARG A 167 -9.17 6.71 -19.10
N GLN A 168 -9.25 6.74 -17.79
CA GLN A 168 -10.07 7.71 -17.04
C GLN A 168 -9.47 9.11 -16.99
N ARG A 169 -8.13 9.24 -17.08
CA ARG A 169 -7.43 10.55 -17.13
C ARG A 169 -7.46 11.21 -18.52
N ARG A 170 -7.95 10.52 -19.56
CA ARG A 170 -8.12 11.11 -20.89
C ARG A 170 -9.41 11.87 -20.94
N GLU A 171 -9.37 13.13 -21.40
CA GLU A 171 -10.52 13.99 -21.56
C GLU A 171 -11.66 13.33 -22.37
N PRO A 172 -12.94 13.60 -22.02
CA PRO A 172 -14.08 13.18 -22.83
C PRO A 172 -14.06 13.96 -24.15
N GLY A 173 -13.49 13.36 -25.21
CA GLY A 173 -13.42 13.99 -26.55
C GLY A 173 -12.41 13.37 -27.50
N SER A 174 -11.46 12.58 -27.07
CA SER A 174 -10.50 11.89 -27.93
C SER A 174 -11.03 10.51 -28.35
N SER A 175 -11.84 10.49 -29.42
CA SER A 175 -12.31 9.25 -30.06
C SER A 175 -11.19 8.64 -30.91
N THR A 176 -10.55 7.57 -30.45
CA THR A 176 -9.99 6.54 -31.33
C THR A 176 -10.28 5.19 -30.69
N ALA A 177 -11.18 4.52 -31.32
CA ALA A 177 -11.67 3.17 -31.34
C ALA A 177 -10.98 2.13 -30.45
N ASP A 178 -11.76 1.63 -29.49
CA ASP A 178 -11.80 0.23 -29.09
C ASP A 178 -13.27 -0.09 -28.72
N GLU A 179 -14.05 -0.58 -29.69
CA GLU A 179 -15.50 -0.83 -29.55
C GLU A 179 -15.83 -1.85 -28.46
N ALA A 180 -14.95 -2.77 -28.13
CA ALA A 180 -15.14 -3.74 -27.06
C ALA A 180 -14.98 -3.13 -25.66
N ALA A 181 -14.14 -2.08 -25.51
CA ALA A 181 -14.00 -1.30 -24.28
C ALA A 181 -15.19 -0.35 -24.08
N GLY A 182 -15.85 0.06 -25.16
CA GLY A 182 -17.05 0.90 -25.15
C GLY A 182 -18.25 0.24 -24.48
N ALA A 183 -18.47 -1.07 -24.69
CA ALA A 183 -19.59 -1.80 -24.09
C ALA A 183 -19.44 -1.95 -22.56
N ALA A 184 -18.24 -2.20 -22.05
CA ALA A 184 -17.99 -2.28 -20.61
C ALA A 184 -18.04 -0.89 -19.93
N ALA A 185 -17.59 0.16 -20.62
CA ALA A 185 -17.72 1.55 -20.18
C ALA A 185 -19.18 2.03 -20.23
N ALA A 186 -19.94 1.64 -21.28
CA ALA A 186 -21.37 1.92 -21.38
C ALA A 186 -22.19 1.21 -20.30
N ALA A 187 -21.85 -0.04 -19.95
CA ALA A 187 -22.47 -0.76 -18.83
C ALA A 187 -22.16 -0.12 -17.47
N ALA A 188 -20.95 0.40 -17.29
CA ALA A 188 -20.58 1.15 -16.07
C ALA A 188 -21.25 2.53 -16.03
N ALA A 189 -21.39 3.22 -17.16
CA ALA A 189 -22.12 4.48 -17.28
C ALA A 189 -23.63 4.29 -17.09
N ALA A 190 -24.21 3.20 -17.62
CA ALA A 190 -25.60 2.84 -17.40
C ALA A 190 -25.91 2.49 -15.93
N ALA A 191 -24.90 2.05 -15.16
CA ALA A 191 -24.99 1.85 -13.73
C ALA A 191 -24.78 3.13 -12.91
N GLY A 192 -24.61 4.30 -13.54
CA GLY A 192 -24.42 5.60 -12.86
C GLY A 192 -23.07 5.73 -12.15
N ILE A 193 -22.12 4.81 -12.36
CA ILE A 193 -20.84 4.80 -11.65
C ILE A 193 -19.79 5.47 -12.53
N GLN A 194 -19.81 6.80 -12.59
CA GLN A 194 -18.66 7.58 -13.08
C GLN A 194 -17.68 7.77 -11.93
N VAL A 195 -16.66 6.91 -11.88
CA VAL A 195 -15.49 7.17 -11.05
C VAL A 195 -14.69 8.21 -11.81
N GLY A 196 -14.55 9.42 -11.23
CA GLY A 196 -13.63 10.44 -11.75
C GLY A 196 -12.18 9.95 -11.79
N ASP A 197 -11.23 10.85 -11.94
CA ASP A 197 -9.81 10.51 -11.93
C ASP A 197 -9.43 9.70 -10.69
N VAL A 198 -8.84 8.53 -10.91
CA VAL A 198 -8.34 7.64 -9.85
C VAL A 198 -6.83 7.73 -9.79
N ASP A 199 -6.31 8.18 -8.65
CA ASP A 199 -4.87 8.25 -8.44
C ASP A 199 -4.25 6.86 -8.15
N LEU A 200 -2.98 6.69 -8.53
CA LEU A 200 -2.15 5.57 -8.09
C LEU A 200 -1.11 6.06 -7.09
N VAL A 201 -1.18 5.59 -5.87
CA VAL A 201 -0.33 6.03 -4.77
C VAL A 201 0.44 4.85 -4.19
N ARG A 202 1.75 4.96 -4.05
CA ARG A 202 2.56 4.00 -3.29
C ARG A 202 2.79 4.52 -1.88
N ARG A 203 2.22 3.85 -0.87
CA ARG A 203 2.43 4.23 0.54
C ARG A 203 3.79 3.78 1.06
N ARG A 204 4.20 4.32 2.20
CA ARG A 204 5.50 4.01 2.85
C ARG A 204 5.47 2.76 3.74
N SER A 205 4.28 2.24 4.06
CA SER A 205 4.07 0.97 4.79
C SER A 205 3.99 -0.23 3.84
N GLY A 206 4.09 -1.44 4.38
CA GLY A 206 3.88 -2.69 3.64
C GLY A 206 2.41 -2.99 3.35
N GLY A 207 2.10 -4.28 3.15
CA GLY A 207 0.74 -4.78 2.93
C GLY A 207 0.26 -4.73 1.48
N GLY A 208 -0.99 -5.20 1.25
CA GLY A 208 -1.63 -5.31 -0.06
C GLY A 208 -2.21 -4.00 -0.60
N ALA A 209 -2.70 -4.05 -1.83
CA ALA A 209 -3.38 -2.93 -2.49
C ALA A 209 -4.79 -2.72 -1.95
N VAL A 210 -5.21 -1.47 -1.85
CA VAL A 210 -6.55 -1.05 -1.43
C VAL A 210 -7.07 0.03 -2.35
N PHE A 211 -8.39 0.18 -2.38
CA PHE A 211 -9.07 1.27 -3.09
C PHE A 211 -9.70 2.20 -2.04
N HIS A 212 -9.48 3.50 -2.19
CA HIS A 212 -10.10 4.52 -1.37
C HIS A 212 -11.05 5.38 -2.19
N ASP A 213 -12.12 5.85 -1.57
CA ASP A 213 -13.02 6.88 -2.07
C ASP A 213 -13.71 7.59 -0.90
N ALA A 214 -14.65 8.47 -1.22
CA ALA A 214 -15.38 9.24 -0.23
C ALA A 214 -16.19 8.38 0.75
N GLY A 215 -16.48 7.12 0.44
CA GLY A 215 -17.19 6.18 1.31
C GLY A 215 -16.27 5.28 2.15
N ASN A 216 -14.95 5.49 2.09
CA ASN A 216 -13.96 4.79 2.89
C ASN A 216 -13.29 5.74 3.89
N VAL A 217 -13.35 5.41 5.17
CA VAL A 217 -12.56 6.11 6.20
C VAL A 217 -11.28 5.33 6.48
N ASN A 218 -10.16 6.03 6.50
CA ASN A 218 -8.88 5.48 6.92
C ASN A 218 -8.64 5.84 8.39
N TRP A 219 -8.20 4.86 9.15
CA TRP A 219 -7.75 5.02 10.53
C TRP A 219 -6.29 4.62 10.64
N SER A 220 -5.53 5.35 11.42
CA SER A 220 -4.10 5.14 11.61
C SER A 220 -3.75 5.35 13.07
N VAL A 221 -3.13 4.35 13.71
CA VAL A 221 -2.63 4.44 15.08
C VAL A 221 -1.12 4.32 15.08
N ILE A 222 -0.46 5.32 15.66
CA ILE A 222 0.98 5.33 15.89
C ILE A 222 1.20 5.16 17.39
N SER A 223 1.96 4.13 17.78
CA SER A 223 2.20 3.79 19.19
C SER A 223 3.64 3.35 19.44
N PRO A 224 4.09 3.19 20.71
CA PRO A 224 5.33 2.50 21.01
C PRO A 224 5.36 1.09 20.38
N SER A 225 6.51 0.68 19.83
CA SER A 225 6.61 -0.58 19.09
C SER A 225 6.43 -1.85 19.95
N ASN A 226 6.75 -1.78 21.25
CA ASN A 226 6.53 -2.86 22.20
C ASN A 226 5.06 -3.06 22.56
N ASP A 227 4.22 -2.07 22.29
CA ASP A 227 2.78 -2.05 22.53
C ASP A 227 1.98 -2.58 21.33
N PHE A 228 2.65 -2.83 20.20
CA PHE A 228 2.04 -3.19 18.95
C PHE A 228 1.78 -4.70 18.84
N THR A 229 0.54 -5.05 18.53
CA THR A 229 0.18 -6.34 17.95
C THR A 229 -0.69 -6.11 16.71
N ARG A 230 -0.73 -7.10 15.81
CA ARG A 230 -1.51 -6.95 14.56
C ARG A 230 -3.02 -6.86 14.79
N ASP A 231 -3.52 -7.33 15.93
CA ASP A 231 -4.95 -7.34 16.23
C ASP A 231 -5.39 -6.18 17.11
N LYS A 232 -4.50 -5.62 17.96
CA LYS A 232 -4.83 -4.62 18.98
C LYS A 232 -5.73 -3.49 18.45
N HIS A 233 -5.31 -2.82 17.38
CA HIS A 233 -6.07 -1.70 16.83
C HIS A 233 -7.19 -2.15 15.89
N GLY A 234 -7.08 -3.35 15.31
CA GLY A 234 -8.19 -3.98 14.60
C GLY A 234 -9.38 -4.27 15.53
N GLU A 235 -9.10 -4.81 16.72
CA GLU A 235 -10.12 -5.05 17.76
C GLU A 235 -10.70 -3.74 18.31
N MET A 236 -9.90 -2.68 18.43
CA MET A 236 -10.40 -1.32 18.76
C MET A 236 -11.47 -0.89 17.74
N VAL A 237 -11.19 -1.00 16.45
CA VAL A 237 -12.15 -0.63 15.39
C VAL A 237 -13.36 -1.57 15.39
N VAL A 238 -13.19 -2.86 15.69
CA VAL A 238 -14.29 -3.82 15.86
C VAL A 238 -15.22 -3.41 17.01
N ARG A 239 -14.67 -2.97 18.15
CA ARG A 239 -15.50 -2.46 19.26
C ARG A 239 -16.30 -1.22 18.84
N ALA A 240 -15.66 -0.27 18.15
CA ALA A 240 -16.35 0.91 17.60
C ALA A 240 -17.52 0.51 16.67
N LEU A 241 -17.27 -0.42 15.73
CA LEU A 241 -18.30 -0.92 14.82
C LEU A 241 -19.44 -1.64 15.56
N ARG A 242 -19.12 -2.44 16.58
CA ARG A 242 -20.15 -3.11 17.42
C ARG A 242 -20.99 -2.12 18.22
N GLY A 243 -20.38 -1.06 18.75
CA GLY A 243 -21.07 0.05 19.41
C GLY A 243 -22.06 0.77 18.47
N LEU A 244 -21.77 0.77 17.16
CA LEU A 244 -22.66 1.32 16.12
C LEU A 244 -23.67 0.30 15.57
N GLY A 245 -23.84 -0.85 16.23
CA GLY A 245 -24.82 -1.87 15.86
C GLY A 245 -24.32 -2.94 14.88
N VAL A 246 -23.05 -2.91 14.45
CA VAL A 246 -22.46 -3.94 13.56
C VAL A 246 -21.96 -5.11 14.41
N SER A 247 -22.87 -5.81 15.08
CA SER A 247 -22.55 -6.88 16.05
C SER A 247 -21.72 -8.03 15.48
N ALA A 248 -21.83 -8.32 14.18
CA ALA A 248 -21.12 -9.39 13.49
C ALA A 248 -19.68 -9.02 13.06
N ALA A 249 -19.21 -7.81 13.34
CA ALA A 249 -17.86 -7.38 13.04
C ALA A 249 -16.83 -8.16 13.89
N ARG A 250 -15.76 -8.66 13.27
CA ARG A 250 -14.66 -9.34 13.95
C ARG A 250 -13.36 -9.23 13.17
N VAL A 251 -12.23 -9.38 13.84
CA VAL A 251 -10.93 -9.60 13.21
C VAL A 251 -10.82 -11.08 12.81
N ASN A 252 -10.36 -11.36 11.59
CA ASN A 252 -10.14 -12.73 11.11
C ASN A 252 -8.67 -13.16 11.29
N ALA A 253 -8.35 -14.43 10.97
CA ALA A 253 -6.99 -14.99 11.06
C ALA A 253 -5.95 -14.27 10.19
N ARG A 254 -6.38 -13.42 9.26
CA ARG A 254 -5.50 -12.57 8.42
C ARG A 254 -5.37 -11.15 8.92
N HIS A 255 -5.94 -10.85 10.09
CA HIS A 255 -5.98 -9.52 10.69
C HIS A 255 -6.78 -8.49 9.88
N ASP A 256 -7.72 -8.97 9.03
CA ASP A 256 -8.72 -8.15 8.35
C ASP A 256 -9.97 -8.04 9.21
N ILE A 257 -10.67 -6.91 9.19
CA ILE A 257 -12.00 -6.82 9.79
C ILE A 257 -13.02 -7.30 8.76
N VAL A 258 -13.83 -8.25 9.18
CA VAL A 258 -14.87 -8.87 8.36
C VAL A 258 -16.22 -8.79 9.06
N VAL A 259 -17.28 -8.74 8.26
CA VAL A 259 -18.66 -8.87 8.70
C VAL A 259 -19.27 -10.13 8.08
N ALA A 260 -20.17 -10.79 8.79
CA ALA A 260 -20.96 -11.87 8.22
C ALA A 260 -21.96 -11.25 7.21
N SER A 261 -21.98 -11.75 5.97
CA SER A 261 -23.10 -11.44 5.07
C SER A 261 -24.29 -12.27 5.53
N THR A 262 -25.28 -11.63 6.13
CA THR A 262 -26.60 -12.25 6.24
C THR A 262 -27.41 -11.80 5.04
N PRO A 263 -27.72 -12.67 4.06
CA PRO A 263 -28.66 -12.33 3.00
C PRO A 263 -30.10 -12.22 3.48
N TYR A 264 -30.38 -12.60 4.73
CA TYR A 264 -31.74 -12.64 5.30
C TYR A 264 -31.78 -12.16 6.74
N PRO A 265 -32.90 -11.52 7.19
CA PRO A 265 -33.14 -11.24 8.59
C PRO A 265 -33.07 -12.54 9.40
N GLN A 266 -32.53 -12.46 10.62
CA GLN A 266 -32.45 -13.61 11.52
C GLN A 266 -33.81 -14.26 11.64
N GLY A 267 -33.94 -15.53 11.20
CA GLY A 267 -35.17 -16.32 11.36
C GLY A 267 -35.73 -16.98 10.11
N ALA A 268 -35.31 -16.62 8.92
CA ALA A 268 -35.83 -17.28 7.71
C ALA A 268 -35.07 -18.60 7.41
N ARG A 269 -35.52 -19.70 8.01
CA ARG A 269 -35.17 -21.05 7.59
C ARG A 269 -35.96 -21.37 6.33
N LYS A 270 -35.34 -21.38 5.16
CA LYS A 270 -35.89 -22.03 3.98
C LYS A 270 -35.23 -23.40 3.85
N GLY A 271 -35.94 -24.46 4.29
CA GLY A 271 -35.65 -25.84 3.90
C GLY A 271 -34.27 -26.38 4.25
N GLY A 272 -33.80 -26.35 5.49
CA GLY A 272 -32.68 -27.18 5.97
C GLY A 272 -31.28 -26.93 5.37
N GLU A 273 -31.12 -26.01 4.43
CA GLU A 273 -29.86 -25.69 3.78
C GLU A 273 -29.07 -24.70 4.64
N VAL A 274 -27.85 -25.08 5.00
CA VAL A 274 -26.89 -24.20 5.68
C VAL A 274 -26.51 -23.12 4.66
N VAL A 275 -27.06 -21.92 4.81
CA VAL A 275 -26.62 -20.78 3.99
C VAL A 275 -25.17 -20.49 4.36
N ASP A 276 -24.25 -20.75 3.46
CA ASP A 276 -22.82 -20.44 3.61
C ASP A 276 -22.65 -18.92 3.72
N VAL A 277 -22.43 -18.46 4.95
CA VAL A 277 -22.25 -17.06 5.26
C VAL A 277 -20.79 -16.70 5.06
N THR A 278 -20.37 -16.55 3.80
CA THR A 278 -19.00 -16.15 3.47
C THR A 278 -18.71 -14.77 4.06
N PRO A 279 -17.73 -14.63 4.99
CA PRO A 279 -17.38 -13.37 5.58
C PRO A 279 -16.90 -12.38 4.51
N ARG A 280 -17.42 -11.14 4.54
CA ARG A 280 -16.99 -10.07 3.65
C ARG A 280 -16.06 -9.11 4.39
N LYS A 281 -14.96 -8.76 3.74
CA LYS A 281 -13.98 -7.83 4.27
C LYS A 281 -14.52 -6.40 4.16
N VAL A 282 -14.51 -5.69 5.28
CA VAL A 282 -14.87 -4.27 5.36
C VAL A 282 -13.68 -3.38 5.68
N SER A 283 -12.60 -3.96 6.24
CA SER A 283 -11.36 -3.26 6.54
C SER A 283 -10.16 -4.16 6.25
N GLY A 284 -9.17 -3.63 5.56
CA GLY A 284 -7.85 -4.20 5.44
C GLY A 284 -6.86 -3.36 6.23
N SER A 285 -5.89 -3.98 6.88
CA SER A 285 -4.87 -3.26 7.62
C SER A 285 -3.45 -3.57 7.13
N ALA A 286 -2.55 -2.65 7.42
CA ALA A 286 -1.13 -2.77 7.20
C ALA A 286 -0.36 -2.10 8.34
N TYR A 287 0.93 -2.39 8.47
CA TYR A 287 1.74 -1.80 9.52
C TYR A 287 3.16 -1.46 9.03
N LYS A 288 3.81 -0.59 9.76
CA LYS A 288 5.21 -0.26 9.59
C LYS A 288 5.87 -0.15 10.96
N LEU A 289 6.91 -0.95 11.16
CA LEU A 289 7.73 -0.87 12.35
C LEU A 289 8.97 -0.04 12.05
N THR A 290 9.29 0.84 12.99
CA THR A 290 10.52 1.62 13.02
C THR A 290 11.20 1.40 14.36
N ARG A 291 12.39 1.99 14.58
CA ARG A 291 13.06 1.87 15.88
C ARG A 291 12.23 2.59 16.96
N GLY A 292 11.57 1.80 17.81
CA GLY A 292 10.78 2.28 18.94
C GLY A 292 9.35 2.70 18.64
N ARG A 293 8.93 2.75 17.37
CA ARG A 293 7.57 3.16 16.97
C ARG A 293 6.92 2.15 16.03
N ALA A 294 5.61 2.02 16.14
CA ALA A 294 4.76 1.24 15.23
C ALA A 294 3.66 2.13 14.66
N LEU A 295 3.46 2.04 13.35
CA LEU A 295 2.29 2.54 12.66
C LEU A 295 1.41 1.33 12.31
N HIS A 296 0.15 1.35 12.70
CA HIS A 296 -0.88 0.40 12.27
C HIS A 296 -2.04 1.19 11.68
N HIS A 297 -2.29 0.99 10.41
CA HIS A 297 -3.36 1.68 9.73
C HIS A 297 -4.26 0.72 8.94
N GLY A 298 -5.49 1.13 8.73
CA GLY A 298 -6.46 0.36 7.98
C GLY A 298 -7.50 1.23 7.30
N THR A 299 -8.20 0.60 6.37
CA THR A 299 -9.38 1.15 5.71
C THR A 299 -10.63 0.74 6.46
N CYS A 300 -11.74 1.43 6.28
CA CYS A 300 -13.07 0.94 6.62
C CYS A 300 -14.06 1.37 5.54
N LEU A 301 -14.59 0.39 4.79
CA LEU A 301 -15.58 0.61 3.75
C LEU A 301 -16.96 0.84 4.40
N LEU A 302 -17.33 2.08 4.60
CA LEU A 302 -18.60 2.45 5.23
C LEU A 302 -19.73 2.52 4.21
N ALA A 303 -19.54 3.30 3.13
CA ALA A 303 -20.55 3.57 2.11
C ALA A 303 -19.89 3.87 0.75
N SER A 304 -18.88 3.07 0.33
CA SER A 304 -18.22 3.26 -0.96
C SER A 304 -19.21 3.18 -2.12
N PRO A 305 -19.37 4.24 -2.91
CA PRO A 305 -20.20 4.23 -4.11
C PRO A 305 -19.60 3.36 -5.23
N HIS A 306 -18.30 3.06 -5.16
CA HIS A 306 -17.55 2.32 -6.17
C HIS A 306 -17.32 0.85 -5.81
N LEU A 307 -18.00 0.31 -4.80
CA LEU A 307 -17.79 -1.05 -4.29
C LEU A 307 -17.75 -2.12 -5.40
N ALA A 308 -18.66 -2.04 -6.36
CA ALA A 308 -18.73 -2.97 -7.51
C ALA A 308 -17.54 -2.83 -8.48
N ALA A 309 -16.94 -1.64 -8.55
CA ALA A 309 -15.83 -1.35 -9.46
C ALA A 309 -14.45 -1.65 -8.84
N ILE A 310 -14.32 -1.74 -7.52
CA ILE A 310 -13.04 -1.94 -6.82
C ILE A 310 -12.25 -3.11 -7.42
N SER A 311 -12.90 -4.26 -7.64
CA SER A 311 -12.24 -5.45 -8.16
C SER A 311 -11.70 -5.29 -9.57
N GLN A 312 -12.21 -4.33 -10.35
CA GLN A 312 -11.76 -4.07 -11.71
C GLN A 312 -10.47 -3.25 -11.75
N TYR A 313 -10.24 -2.39 -10.75
CA TYR A 313 -8.98 -1.66 -10.60
C TYR A 313 -7.85 -2.53 -10.06
N LEU A 314 -8.20 -3.52 -9.22
CA LEU A 314 -7.25 -4.41 -8.56
C LEU A 314 -7.03 -5.74 -9.29
N ARG A 315 -7.18 -5.74 -10.63
CA ARG A 315 -6.99 -6.90 -11.50
C ARG A 315 -6.07 -6.55 -12.67
N ALA A 316 -4.76 -6.63 -12.44
CA ALA A 316 -3.80 -6.43 -13.51
C ALA A 316 -3.89 -7.56 -14.56
N PRO A 317 -4.06 -7.26 -15.86
CA PRO A 317 -4.11 -8.27 -16.91
C PRO A 317 -2.79 -9.04 -17.07
N ALA A 318 -1.67 -8.44 -16.69
CA ALA A 318 -0.35 -9.07 -16.76
C ALA A 318 -0.09 -10.09 -15.65
N LYS A 319 -0.88 -10.11 -14.57
CA LYS A 319 -0.63 -10.97 -13.39
C LYS A 319 -0.38 -12.45 -13.72
N PRO A 320 -1.13 -13.11 -14.65
CA PRO A 320 -0.89 -14.52 -14.96
C PRO A 320 0.49 -14.80 -15.59
N TYR A 321 1.13 -13.78 -16.16
CA TYR A 321 2.41 -13.88 -16.87
C TYR A 321 3.60 -13.40 -16.04
N ILE A 322 3.36 -12.88 -14.83
CA ILE A 322 4.40 -12.28 -13.99
C ILE A 322 4.69 -13.15 -12.76
N ARG A 323 5.97 -13.47 -12.57
CA ARG A 323 6.54 -13.96 -11.31
C ARG A 323 7.25 -12.80 -10.63
N ALA A 324 6.73 -12.34 -9.49
CA ALA A 324 7.25 -11.18 -8.79
C ALA A 324 7.83 -11.55 -7.43
N GLN A 325 8.91 -10.86 -7.04
CA GLN A 325 9.33 -10.77 -5.66
C GLN A 325 8.50 -9.70 -4.95
N GLY A 326 8.38 -9.79 -3.63
CA GLY A 326 7.66 -8.81 -2.83
C GLY A 326 6.33 -9.33 -2.29
N VAL A 327 5.40 -8.41 -2.05
CA VAL A 327 4.11 -8.72 -1.43
C VAL A 327 3.00 -8.67 -2.47
N GLU A 328 2.22 -9.74 -2.57
CA GLU A 328 1.01 -9.76 -3.37
C GLU A 328 -0.24 -9.61 -2.50
N SER A 329 -1.26 -8.99 -3.08
CA SER A 329 -2.57 -8.85 -2.43
C SER A 329 -3.32 -10.17 -2.44
N VAL A 330 -3.87 -10.53 -1.28
CA VAL A 330 -4.80 -11.66 -1.19
C VAL A 330 -6.22 -11.14 -1.45
N ARG A 331 -6.85 -11.66 -2.49
CA ARG A 331 -8.22 -11.29 -2.86
C ARG A 331 -9.22 -11.71 -1.81
N SER A 332 -10.17 -10.83 -1.51
CA SER A 332 -11.27 -11.09 -0.59
C SER A 332 -12.53 -10.40 -1.11
N PRO A 333 -13.71 -11.01 -0.95
CA PRO A 333 -14.96 -10.31 -1.19
C PRO A 333 -15.10 -9.16 -0.19
N VAL A 334 -15.48 -7.99 -0.68
CA VAL A 334 -15.64 -6.77 0.12
C VAL A 334 -17.11 -6.39 0.28
N ALA A 335 -17.43 -5.61 1.32
CA ALA A 335 -18.75 -5.04 1.54
C ALA A 335 -18.64 -3.66 2.20
N ASN A 336 -19.68 -2.84 2.01
CA ASN A 336 -19.91 -1.67 2.84
C ASN A 336 -20.51 -2.08 4.18
N VAL A 337 -20.13 -1.36 5.24
CA VAL A 337 -20.69 -1.56 6.58
C VAL A 337 -22.09 -0.93 6.71
N GLY A 338 -22.29 0.22 6.05
CA GLY A 338 -23.56 0.96 6.09
C GLY A 338 -23.76 1.84 7.32
N VAL A 339 -22.67 2.23 8.01
CA VAL A 339 -22.74 3.20 9.12
C VAL A 339 -22.31 4.59 8.66
N ASP A 340 -22.78 5.61 9.37
CA ASP A 340 -22.41 7.00 9.13
C ASP A 340 -20.93 7.25 9.40
N GLN A 341 -20.28 8.09 8.58
CA GLN A 341 -18.83 8.36 8.66
C GLN A 341 -18.47 9.12 9.93
N THR A 342 -19.26 10.13 10.29
CA THR A 342 -19.03 10.95 11.49
C THR A 342 -19.18 10.08 12.73
N ALA A 343 -20.26 9.30 12.81
CA ALA A 343 -20.49 8.37 13.90
C ALA A 343 -19.35 7.33 14.02
N PHE A 344 -18.84 6.83 12.89
CA PHE A 344 -17.71 5.90 12.90
C PHE A 344 -16.43 6.55 13.44
N VAL A 345 -16.10 7.75 12.96
CA VAL A 345 -14.90 8.47 13.42
C VAL A 345 -14.99 8.76 14.92
N GLU A 346 -16.15 9.21 15.40
CA GLU A 346 -16.36 9.47 16.84
C GLU A 346 -16.26 8.19 17.67
N ALA A 347 -16.83 7.07 17.21
CA ALA A 347 -16.72 5.79 17.90
C ALA A 347 -15.27 5.28 17.96
N VAL A 348 -14.49 5.44 16.89
CA VAL A 348 -13.07 5.07 16.88
C VAL A 348 -12.25 5.99 17.80
N ARG A 349 -12.58 7.28 17.86
CA ARG A 349 -11.93 8.23 18.77
C ARG A 349 -12.21 7.88 20.24
N HIS A 350 -13.43 7.52 20.56
CA HIS A 350 -13.82 7.07 21.91
C HIS A 350 -13.03 5.82 22.31
N GLU A 351 -13.00 4.79 21.46
CA GLU A 351 -12.27 3.54 21.72
C GLU A 351 -10.74 3.76 21.83
N PHE A 352 -10.20 4.73 21.07
CA PHE A 352 -8.80 5.12 21.19
C PHE A 352 -8.55 5.84 22.54
N GLY A 353 -9.44 6.72 22.96
CA GLY A 353 -9.39 7.39 24.25
C GLY A 353 -9.39 6.37 25.40
N ASP A 354 -10.32 5.40 25.36
CA ASP A 354 -10.39 4.32 26.35
C ASP A 354 -9.10 3.48 26.40
N MET A 355 -8.39 3.37 25.29
CA MET A 355 -7.16 2.55 25.21
C MET A 355 -5.91 3.29 25.67
N TYR A 356 -5.82 4.61 25.48
CA TYR A 356 -4.58 5.36 25.63
C TYR A 356 -4.66 6.58 26.57
N CYS A 357 -5.86 6.94 27.09
CA CYS A 357 -6.04 8.09 27.96
C CYS A 357 -6.43 7.71 29.42
N GLN A 358 -6.41 6.40 29.79
CA GLN A 358 -6.89 5.94 31.10
C GLN A 358 -5.93 6.23 32.28
N ASP A 359 -4.69 6.64 32.05
CA ASP A 359 -3.70 6.86 33.10
C ASP A 359 -3.79 8.24 33.76
N ALA A 360 -4.82 9.02 33.48
CA ALA A 360 -5.02 10.34 34.05
C ALA A 360 -5.82 10.28 35.35
N GLU A 361 -5.27 9.64 36.40
CA GLU A 361 -5.79 9.82 37.79
C GLU A 361 -5.62 11.27 38.32
N ALA A 362 -5.07 12.18 37.53
CA ALA A 362 -4.60 13.47 38.01
C ALA A 362 -5.12 14.72 37.28
N ALA A 363 -5.97 14.61 36.27
CA ALA A 363 -6.47 15.82 35.61
C ALA A 363 -7.94 15.72 35.27
N GLU A 364 -8.79 16.40 36.08
CA GLU A 364 -10.19 16.70 35.74
C GLU A 364 -10.31 17.49 34.42
N ASP A 365 -9.18 17.92 33.80
CA ASP A 365 -9.09 18.79 32.63
C ASP A 365 -8.35 18.16 31.40
N ASP A 366 -8.07 16.83 31.34
CA ASP A 366 -7.44 16.24 30.14
C ASP A 366 -8.47 16.01 29.03
N GLU A 367 -8.99 17.14 28.52
CA GLU A 367 -9.83 17.19 27.34
C GLU A 367 -9.02 16.66 26.14
N THR A 368 -9.50 15.57 25.52
CA THR A 368 -8.87 15.00 24.33
C THR A 368 -8.79 16.05 23.22
N VAL A 369 -7.61 16.59 22.99
CA VAL A 369 -7.40 17.63 21.97
C VAL A 369 -7.45 17.00 20.59
N VAL A 370 -8.43 17.44 19.79
CA VAL A 370 -8.52 17.13 18.37
C VAL A 370 -7.79 18.19 17.58
N ILE A 371 -6.83 17.77 16.77
CA ILE A 371 -6.02 18.64 15.92
C ILE A 371 -6.44 18.39 14.46
N GLU A 372 -6.97 19.42 13.83
CA GLU A 372 -7.23 19.39 12.39
C GLU A 372 -5.92 19.64 11.62
N VAL A 373 -5.72 18.87 10.55
CA VAL A 373 -4.56 18.97 9.66
C VAL A 373 -5.01 18.89 8.22
N GLY A 374 -4.33 19.62 7.34
CA GLY A 374 -4.72 19.68 5.93
C GLY A 374 -3.64 20.31 5.05
N GLU A 375 -4.03 21.18 4.13
CA GLU A 375 -3.11 21.77 3.15
C GLU A 375 -2.07 22.69 3.77
N GLU A 376 -2.35 23.28 4.94
CA GLU A 376 -1.40 24.10 5.67
C GLU A 376 -0.14 23.33 6.09
N GLN A 377 -0.22 21.99 6.26
CA GLN A 377 0.93 21.15 6.55
C GLN A 377 1.92 21.04 5.38
N LEU A 378 1.56 21.51 4.18
CA LEU A 378 2.53 21.66 3.08
C LEU A 378 3.60 22.73 3.36
N GLN A 379 3.42 23.56 4.38
CA GLN A 379 4.44 24.47 4.88
C GLN A 379 5.51 23.77 5.73
N ASP A 380 5.21 22.56 6.26
CA ASP A 380 6.19 21.70 6.91
C ASP A 380 7.13 21.09 5.86
N PRO A 381 8.46 21.33 5.95
CA PRO A 381 9.42 20.86 4.94
C PRO A 381 9.42 19.34 4.76
N GLU A 382 9.17 18.55 5.84
CA GLU A 382 9.16 17.10 5.76
C GLU A 382 7.88 16.58 5.12
N VAL A 383 6.72 17.16 5.48
CA VAL A 383 5.45 16.84 4.84
C VAL A 383 5.52 17.17 3.36
N LYS A 384 6.00 18.38 3.00
CA LYS A 384 6.15 18.81 1.61
C LYS A 384 7.08 17.88 0.83
N LYS A 385 8.25 17.56 1.38
CA LYS A 385 9.20 16.61 0.76
C LYS A 385 8.56 15.24 0.53
N GLY A 386 7.84 14.72 1.52
CA GLY A 386 7.15 13.44 1.40
C GLY A 386 6.05 13.46 0.34
N TYR A 387 5.28 14.53 0.30
CA TYR A 387 4.22 14.77 -0.67
C TYR A 387 4.75 14.82 -2.10
N GLU A 388 5.78 15.62 -2.34
CA GLU A 388 6.42 15.77 -3.66
C GLU A 388 7.04 14.43 -4.11
N GLU A 389 7.77 13.73 -3.22
CA GLU A 389 8.37 12.44 -3.55
C GLU A 389 7.31 11.40 -3.95
N MET A 390 6.21 11.27 -3.19
CA MET A 390 5.19 10.27 -3.48
C MET A 390 4.45 10.51 -4.79
N LYS A 391 4.42 11.74 -5.30
CA LYS A 391 3.85 12.08 -6.62
C LYS A 391 4.77 11.74 -7.79
N THR A 392 6.04 11.43 -7.53
CA THR A 392 6.99 11.13 -8.61
C THR A 392 6.79 9.73 -9.19
N PRO A 393 6.97 9.55 -10.52
CA PRO A 393 7.02 8.22 -11.12
C PRO A 393 8.15 7.36 -10.55
N GLN A 394 9.26 7.96 -10.12
CA GLN A 394 10.39 7.30 -9.46
C GLN A 394 9.94 6.59 -8.19
N TRP A 395 9.12 7.24 -7.37
CA TRP A 395 8.57 6.62 -6.16
C TRP A 395 7.55 5.53 -6.51
N THR A 396 6.64 5.81 -7.43
CA THR A 396 5.53 4.91 -7.74
C THR A 396 6.01 3.64 -8.45
N TYR A 397 6.92 3.75 -9.43
CA TYR A 397 7.29 2.65 -10.31
C TYR A 397 8.68 2.09 -10.07
N LEU A 398 9.70 2.95 -9.78
CA LEU A 398 11.08 2.49 -9.65
C LEU A 398 11.39 1.88 -8.26
N GLN A 399 10.40 1.81 -7.37
CA GLN A 399 10.49 1.08 -6.11
C GLN A 399 9.97 -0.37 -6.22
N THR A 400 9.62 -0.79 -7.44
CA THR A 400 9.07 -2.11 -7.70
C THR A 400 10.12 -3.20 -7.49
N PRO A 401 9.82 -4.25 -6.71
CA PRO A 401 10.70 -5.41 -6.57
C PRO A 401 10.98 -6.09 -7.92
N ARG A 402 12.02 -6.91 -7.96
CA ARG A 402 12.35 -7.69 -9.15
C ARG A 402 11.20 -8.59 -9.55
N PHE A 403 10.97 -8.70 -10.86
CA PHE A 403 10.01 -9.64 -11.42
C PHE A 403 10.43 -10.11 -12.80
N LYS A 404 9.83 -11.21 -13.24
CA LYS A 404 9.97 -11.75 -14.60
C LYS A 404 8.58 -11.86 -15.22
N LEU A 405 8.44 -11.39 -16.47
CA LEU A 405 7.26 -11.65 -17.29
C LEU A 405 7.62 -12.72 -18.32
N SER A 406 6.84 -13.79 -18.37
CA SER A 406 7.08 -14.93 -19.24
C SER A 406 5.86 -15.33 -20.06
N VAL A 407 6.06 -15.60 -21.36
CA VAL A 407 5.07 -16.21 -22.25
C VAL A 407 5.73 -17.42 -22.93
N PRO A 408 5.17 -18.64 -22.80
CA PRO A 408 4.08 -19.00 -21.88
C PRO A 408 4.47 -18.75 -20.43
N PRO A 409 3.50 -18.64 -19.51
CA PRO A 409 3.77 -18.51 -18.09
C PRO A 409 4.66 -19.66 -17.58
N GLU A 410 5.55 -19.35 -16.66
CA GLU A 410 6.31 -20.40 -15.95
C GLU A 410 5.37 -21.16 -15.01
N ALA A 411 5.50 -22.49 -14.98
CA ALA A 411 4.73 -23.31 -14.03
C ALA A 411 5.06 -22.92 -12.58
N ASP A 412 4.05 -22.93 -11.72
CA ASP A 412 4.25 -22.85 -10.27
C ASP A 412 4.90 -24.16 -9.78
N ASP A 413 5.77 -24.10 -8.78
CA ASP A 413 6.16 -25.26 -8.01
C ASP A 413 4.87 -25.93 -7.46
N GLU A 414 4.82 -27.24 -7.45
CA GLU A 414 3.69 -28.18 -7.41
C GLU A 414 2.47 -27.91 -6.48
N ASP A 415 2.39 -26.77 -5.76
CA ASP A 415 1.36 -26.49 -4.74
C ASP A 415 0.28 -25.47 -5.11
N SER A 416 0.25 -24.91 -6.31
CA SER A 416 -0.79 -23.91 -6.69
C SER A 416 -1.93 -24.56 -7.47
N ILE A 417 -3.12 -24.54 -6.88
CA ILE A 417 -4.39 -25.08 -7.43
C ILE A 417 -4.86 -24.33 -8.71
N SER A 418 -4.24 -23.23 -9.09
CA SER A 418 -4.55 -22.52 -10.34
C SER A 418 -3.47 -22.80 -11.38
N THR A 419 -3.70 -23.79 -12.23
CA THR A 419 -2.87 -24.06 -13.41
C THR A 419 -2.81 -22.80 -14.28
N PRO A 420 -1.63 -22.18 -14.50
CA PRO A 420 -1.53 -21.05 -15.41
C PRO A 420 -1.85 -21.53 -16.83
N PRO A 421 -2.36 -20.65 -17.71
CA PRO A 421 -2.58 -21.01 -19.10
C PRO A 421 -1.22 -21.38 -19.73
N GLN A 422 -1.02 -22.67 -20.02
CA GLN A 422 0.21 -23.19 -20.61
C GLN A 422 0.38 -22.83 -22.09
N THR A 423 -0.61 -22.14 -22.67
CA THR A 423 -0.67 -21.82 -24.09
C THR A 423 -0.29 -20.35 -24.35
N THR A 424 0.40 -20.13 -25.46
CA THR A 424 0.62 -18.78 -25.98
C THR A 424 -0.74 -18.09 -26.20
N PRO A 425 -0.92 -16.83 -25.73
CA PRO A 425 -2.14 -16.07 -26.01
C PRO A 425 -2.48 -16.04 -27.50
N THR A 426 -3.76 -16.18 -27.85
CA THR A 426 -4.22 -16.24 -29.25
C THR A 426 -3.90 -14.97 -30.06
N GLU A 427 -3.69 -13.86 -29.37
CA GLU A 427 -3.31 -12.57 -29.99
C GLU A 427 -1.82 -12.49 -30.37
N LEU A 428 -1.02 -13.42 -29.89
CA LEU A 428 0.40 -13.52 -30.24
C LEU A 428 0.61 -14.53 -31.34
N PRO A 429 1.66 -14.34 -32.17
CA PRO A 429 2.06 -15.33 -33.16
C PRO A 429 2.30 -16.70 -32.51
N PRO A 430 1.94 -17.81 -33.18
CA PRO A 430 2.18 -19.16 -32.65
C PRO A 430 3.66 -19.35 -32.25
N SER A 431 3.90 -20.06 -31.16
CA SER A 431 5.25 -20.34 -30.64
C SER A 431 6.04 -19.10 -30.16
N THR A 432 5.41 -17.93 -30.05
CA THR A 432 6.05 -16.77 -29.43
C THR A 432 6.48 -17.08 -28.00
N ARG A 433 7.71 -16.74 -27.65
CA ARG A 433 8.23 -16.80 -26.28
C ARG A 433 8.69 -15.42 -25.86
N ILE A 434 8.26 -15.00 -24.66
CA ILE A 434 8.66 -13.72 -24.07
C ILE A 434 9.29 -14.02 -22.72
N SER A 435 10.44 -13.42 -22.45
CA SER A 435 11.12 -13.48 -21.14
C SER A 435 11.68 -12.10 -20.85
N LEU A 436 10.96 -11.29 -20.06
CA LEU A 436 11.41 -9.97 -19.64
C LEU A 436 11.81 -10.00 -18.18
N ASN A 437 13.07 -9.70 -17.90
CA ASN A 437 13.60 -9.52 -16.56
C ASN A 437 13.54 -8.04 -16.19
N VAL A 438 12.93 -7.72 -15.05
CA VAL A 438 12.70 -6.35 -14.62
C VAL A 438 13.13 -6.17 -13.18
N ARG A 439 13.89 -5.12 -12.91
CA ARG A 439 14.30 -4.71 -11.57
C ARG A 439 14.11 -3.21 -11.41
N HIS A 440 13.51 -2.80 -10.30
CA HIS A 440 13.18 -1.39 -10.07
C HIS A 440 12.42 -0.75 -11.23
N GLY A 441 11.49 -1.50 -11.84
CA GLY A 441 10.71 -1.03 -12.98
C GLY A 441 11.51 -0.82 -14.28
N MET A 442 12.78 -1.24 -14.33
CA MET A 442 13.69 -1.13 -15.47
C MET A 442 13.93 -2.49 -16.10
N LEU A 443 13.96 -2.57 -17.44
CA LEU A 443 14.39 -3.78 -18.14
C LEU A 443 15.84 -4.09 -17.77
N GLU A 444 16.10 -5.36 -17.41
CA GLU A 444 17.44 -5.90 -17.17
C GLU A 444 18.01 -6.59 -18.42
N ASN A 445 19.30 -6.92 -18.36
CA ASN A 445 19.95 -7.83 -19.29
C ASN A 445 19.17 -9.16 -19.36
N ASP A 446 19.38 -9.93 -20.40
CA ASP A 446 18.74 -11.22 -20.66
C ASP A 446 17.21 -11.16 -20.88
N SER A 447 16.67 -9.96 -21.16
CA SER A 447 15.29 -9.80 -21.62
C SER A 447 15.22 -10.14 -23.11
N THR A 448 14.44 -11.18 -23.44
CA THR A 448 14.38 -11.73 -24.81
C THR A 448 12.95 -11.95 -25.28
N ILE A 449 12.77 -11.85 -26.59
CA ILE A 449 11.51 -12.20 -27.25
C ILE A 449 11.87 -13.08 -28.46
N SER A 450 11.32 -14.30 -28.51
CA SER A 450 11.50 -15.21 -29.64
C SER A 450 10.22 -15.24 -30.48
N LEU A 451 10.37 -14.98 -31.77
CA LEU A 451 9.29 -14.94 -32.75
C LEU A 451 9.48 -16.04 -33.80
N PRO A 452 8.41 -16.61 -34.36
CA PRO A 452 8.51 -17.58 -35.43
C PRO A 452 9.06 -16.92 -36.70
N THR A 453 9.90 -17.67 -37.45
CA THR A 453 10.28 -17.36 -38.84
C THR A 453 10.21 -18.62 -39.67
N SER A 454 10.30 -18.51 -41.00
CA SER A 454 10.26 -19.67 -41.89
C SER A 454 11.43 -20.65 -41.70
N THR A 455 12.51 -20.20 -41.06
CA THR A 455 13.74 -21.02 -40.82
C THR A 455 13.93 -21.46 -39.36
N GLY A 456 12.94 -21.11 -38.47
CA GLY A 456 13.00 -21.41 -37.05
C GLY A 456 12.82 -20.13 -36.20
N PRO A 457 12.84 -20.24 -34.87
CA PRO A 457 12.57 -19.08 -34.00
C PRO A 457 13.71 -18.06 -34.04
N ALA A 458 13.37 -16.79 -34.23
CA ALA A 458 14.28 -15.66 -34.14
C ALA A 458 14.18 -15.05 -32.71
N THR A 459 15.28 -15.03 -31.98
CA THR A 459 15.34 -14.45 -30.62
C THR A 459 15.90 -13.04 -30.65
N LEU A 460 15.09 -12.08 -30.24
CA LEU A 460 15.42 -10.66 -30.10
C LEU A 460 15.88 -10.38 -28.67
N ALA A 461 17.10 -9.91 -28.49
CA ALA A 461 17.61 -9.45 -27.19
C ALA A 461 17.26 -7.97 -27.01
N LEU A 462 16.48 -7.64 -26.00
CA LEU A 462 16.10 -6.26 -25.71
C LEU A 462 17.23 -5.54 -24.97
N GLN A 463 17.45 -4.28 -25.32
CA GLN A 463 18.43 -3.47 -24.61
C GLN A 463 17.93 -3.16 -23.18
N PRO A 464 18.79 -3.28 -22.15
CA PRO A 464 18.45 -2.94 -20.78
C PRO A 464 18.33 -1.44 -20.57
N GLY A 465 17.85 -1.05 -19.38
CA GLY A 465 17.81 0.35 -18.94
C GLY A 465 16.57 1.12 -19.35
N HIS A 466 15.61 0.50 -20.03
CA HIS A 466 14.32 1.14 -20.33
C HIS A 466 13.37 1.01 -19.14
N ALA A 467 12.85 2.16 -18.67
CA ALA A 467 11.84 2.20 -17.63
C ALA A 467 10.45 1.82 -18.19
N LEU A 468 9.85 0.74 -17.69
CA LEU A 468 8.57 0.23 -18.21
C LEU A 468 7.47 1.28 -18.24
N HIS A 469 7.38 2.10 -17.19
CA HIS A 469 6.37 3.15 -17.07
C HIS A 469 6.53 4.27 -18.12
N GLN A 470 7.65 4.34 -18.85
CA GLN A 470 7.93 5.33 -19.89
C GLN A 470 7.74 4.77 -21.31
N ILE A 471 7.69 3.44 -21.49
CA ILE A 471 7.55 2.83 -22.81
C ILE A 471 6.15 3.09 -23.33
N ALA A 472 6.04 4.04 -24.28
CA ALA A 472 4.79 4.36 -24.94
C ALA A 472 4.48 3.40 -26.09
N ASP A 473 5.52 2.93 -26.78
CA ASP A 473 5.46 2.02 -27.91
C ASP A 473 6.62 1.03 -27.83
N TRP A 474 6.34 -0.24 -27.92
CA TRP A 474 7.33 -1.32 -27.87
C TRP A 474 7.98 -1.58 -29.23
N ARG A 475 7.38 -1.13 -30.34
CA ARG A 475 7.88 -1.38 -31.70
C ARG A 475 9.31 -0.91 -31.91
N PRO A 476 9.71 0.32 -31.53
CA PRO A 476 11.09 0.77 -31.71
C PRO A 476 12.12 -0.12 -31.02
N LEU A 477 11.81 -0.63 -29.80
CA LEU A 477 12.69 -1.52 -29.04
C LEU A 477 12.83 -2.88 -29.74
N LEU A 478 11.73 -3.44 -30.25
CA LEU A 478 11.73 -4.70 -30.97
C LEU A 478 12.47 -4.58 -32.31
N GLN A 479 12.27 -3.50 -33.05
CA GLN A 479 12.97 -3.22 -34.30
C GLN A 479 14.47 -3.03 -34.10
N LEU A 480 14.87 -2.34 -33.02
CA LEU A 480 16.29 -2.17 -32.69
C LEU A 480 16.95 -3.52 -32.35
N ALA A 481 16.24 -4.38 -31.60
CA ALA A 481 16.72 -5.71 -31.27
C ALA A 481 16.85 -6.62 -32.53
N ALA A 482 15.92 -6.50 -33.48
CA ALA A 482 15.99 -7.21 -34.77
C ALA A 482 17.20 -6.77 -35.60
N ARG A 483 17.47 -5.46 -35.67
CA ARG A 483 18.66 -4.93 -36.39
C ARG A 483 19.96 -5.36 -35.76
N ALA A 484 20.03 -5.45 -34.43
CA ALA A 484 21.24 -5.87 -33.71
C ALA A 484 21.64 -7.32 -34.03
N ARG A 485 20.70 -8.16 -34.50
CA ARG A 485 20.99 -9.52 -34.99
C ARG A 485 21.66 -9.56 -36.39
N GLY A 486 21.80 -8.42 -37.07
CA GLY A 486 22.27 -8.37 -38.46
C GLY A 486 21.19 -8.75 -39.48
N GLU A 487 19.93 -8.75 -39.10
CA GLU A 487 18.81 -8.93 -40.01
C GLU A 487 18.60 -7.68 -40.87
N PRO A 488 18.30 -7.84 -42.19
CA PRO A 488 18.02 -6.71 -43.04
C PRO A 488 16.81 -5.92 -42.49
N THR A 489 16.85 -4.61 -42.68
CA THR A 489 15.81 -3.69 -42.26
C THR A 489 14.43 -4.23 -42.68
N ILE A 490 13.43 -4.12 -41.80
CA ILE A 490 12.02 -4.58 -41.98
C ILE A 490 11.41 -4.18 -43.35
N ALA A 491 11.99 -3.19 -44.05
CA ALA A 491 11.60 -2.77 -45.40
C ALA A 491 12.02 -3.76 -46.51
N ALA A 492 12.92 -4.72 -46.25
CA ALA A 492 13.36 -5.76 -47.23
C ALA A 492 12.67 -7.10 -46.92
N ALA A 493 11.36 -7.15 -47.03
CA ALA A 493 10.47 -8.28 -46.67
C ALA A 493 10.64 -9.58 -47.48
N ALA A 494 11.80 -9.79 -48.12
CA ALA A 494 12.02 -10.95 -49.00
C ALA A 494 13.04 -11.96 -48.47
N ALA A 495 13.67 -11.74 -47.31
CA ALA A 495 14.60 -12.71 -46.75
C ALA A 495 13.83 -13.73 -45.88
N PRO A 496 14.00 -15.04 -46.10
CA PRO A 496 13.26 -16.10 -45.38
C PRO A 496 13.57 -16.17 -43.86
N THR A 497 14.55 -15.40 -43.39
CA THR A 497 14.96 -15.33 -41.97
C THR A 497 14.43 -14.10 -41.24
N ALA A 498 13.74 -13.18 -41.94
CA ALA A 498 13.27 -11.93 -41.35
C ALA A 498 12.05 -12.16 -40.48
N VAL A 499 12.02 -11.47 -39.31
CA VAL A 499 10.81 -11.40 -38.45
C VAL A 499 9.72 -10.59 -39.18
N SER A 500 8.50 -11.12 -39.22
CA SER A 500 7.36 -10.44 -39.86
C SER A 500 7.05 -9.12 -39.14
N PRO A 501 6.86 -8.00 -39.87
CA PRO A 501 6.37 -6.75 -39.28
C PRO A 501 5.06 -6.93 -38.51
N ALA A 502 4.14 -7.76 -39.02
CA ALA A 502 2.87 -8.05 -38.37
C ALA A 502 3.06 -8.75 -37.01
N ASP A 503 4.05 -9.64 -36.89
CA ASP A 503 4.38 -10.31 -35.63
C ASP A 503 4.98 -9.34 -34.62
N VAL A 504 5.82 -8.42 -35.08
CA VAL A 504 6.36 -7.32 -34.23
C VAL A 504 5.22 -6.44 -33.72
N ASP A 505 4.27 -6.07 -34.59
CA ASP A 505 3.12 -5.24 -34.20
C ASP A 505 2.20 -5.97 -33.21
N ALA A 506 1.93 -7.27 -33.41
CA ALA A 506 1.13 -8.08 -32.50
C ALA A 506 1.77 -8.16 -31.10
N VAL A 507 3.08 -8.42 -31.02
CA VAL A 507 3.81 -8.46 -29.74
C VAL A 507 3.87 -7.09 -29.09
N ALA A 508 4.13 -6.03 -29.85
CA ALA A 508 4.15 -4.66 -29.34
C ALA A 508 2.78 -4.26 -28.73
N ALA A 509 1.69 -4.57 -29.42
CA ALA A 509 0.33 -4.31 -28.95
C ALA A 509 0.01 -5.10 -27.67
N TRP A 510 0.40 -6.38 -27.62
CA TRP A 510 0.20 -7.22 -26.44
C TRP A 510 1.00 -6.69 -25.24
N LEU A 511 2.27 -6.35 -25.42
CA LEU A 511 3.12 -5.78 -24.36
C LEU A 511 2.57 -4.43 -23.88
N ALA A 512 2.12 -3.56 -24.78
CA ALA A 512 1.52 -2.28 -24.41
C ALA A 512 0.25 -2.43 -23.56
N ARG A 513 -0.51 -3.52 -23.76
CA ARG A 513 -1.68 -3.86 -22.95
C ARG A 513 -1.30 -4.46 -21.61
N MET A 514 -0.28 -5.36 -21.55
CA MET A 514 0.17 -6.02 -20.33
C MET A 514 1.00 -5.09 -19.43
N LEU A 515 1.84 -4.28 -20.04
CA LEU A 515 2.76 -3.34 -19.38
C LEU A 515 2.50 -1.91 -19.88
N PRO A 516 1.32 -1.36 -19.62
CA PRO A 516 0.97 -0.04 -20.13
C PRO A 516 1.89 1.03 -19.54
N ARG A 517 2.18 2.04 -20.37
CA ARG A 517 2.83 3.27 -19.93
C ARG A 517 2.05 3.88 -18.76
N ALA A 518 2.75 4.40 -17.76
CA ALA A 518 2.14 5.25 -16.76
C ALA A 518 1.71 6.58 -17.38
N GLY A 519 0.54 7.04 -17.01
CA GLY A 519 -0.02 8.32 -17.49
C GLY A 519 0.68 9.51 -16.89
#